data_cf25392993d6b5375e7bcc595f8239c4
#
_entry.id   cf25392993d6b5375e7bcc595f8239c4
#
_cell.length_a   1.000
_cell.length_b   1.000
_cell.length_c   1.000
_cell.angle_alpha   90.00
_cell.angle_beta   90.00
_cell.angle_gamma   90.00
#
_symmetry.space_group_name_H-M   'P 1'
#
loop_
_entity.id
_entity.type
_entity.pdbx_description
1 polymer ?
#
loop_
_entity_poly.entity_id
_entity_poly.type
_entity_poly.pdbx_seq_one_letter_code
_entity_poly.pdbx_strand_id
1 'polypeptide(L)'
;MVPLAIATGNTVVLKAASQTPLTSMRIMELFYEEGKFPAGVVNLVTCSRNESEVLLTDPRVKAVTFVGTTEVGKHIYSVAAAHGKRVQAQCEAKNHALVLEDCDLESAANAIINSTYGCAGMRCMALPVVVVQESIADKFVALLKEKAMAMKVGCAYDPETKLGPVVSEKHKQSICNWIQKGVDEGAELVLDGRNIVVPGFEKGFFVGPTILDHVTPEMTVGQREIFGPVTLIKRVKNFEEG
;
A
#
# COMPACT_ATOMS: atom_id res chain seq x y z
N MET A 1 12.68 -9.84 3.49
CA MET A 1 13.85 -9.30 4.23
C MET A 1 14.33 -10.26 5.29
N VAL A 2 13.59 -10.50 6.39
CA VAL A 2 14.03 -11.35 7.53
C VAL A 2 14.45 -12.76 7.12
N PRO A 3 13.65 -13.56 6.37
CA PRO A 3 14.04 -14.92 6.01
C PRO A 3 15.34 -15.00 5.21
N LEU A 4 15.54 -14.10 4.26
CA LEU A 4 16.77 -14.06 3.45
C LEU A 4 17.99 -13.69 4.29
N ALA A 5 17.85 -12.74 5.22
CA ALA A 5 18.94 -12.37 6.12
C ALA A 5 19.38 -13.56 6.99
N ILE A 6 18.42 -14.30 7.56
CA ILE A 6 18.71 -15.48 8.38
C ILE A 6 19.33 -16.59 7.56
N ALA A 7 18.78 -16.88 6.37
CA ALA A 7 19.27 -17.94 5.49
C ALA A 7 20.71 -17.71 5.03
N THR A 8 21.17 -16.47 5.02
CA THR A 8 22.56 -16.08 4.71
C THR A 8 23.45 -15.89 5.94
N GLY A 9 23.02 -16.38 7.12
CA GLY A 9 23.83 -16.42 8.34
C GLY A 9 23.86 -15.09 9.13
N ASN A 10 22.91 -14.19 8.93
CA ASN A 10 22.83 -12.95 9.69
C ASN A 10 21.90 -13.08 10.89
N THR A 11 22.12 -12.26 11.90
CA THR A 11 21.13 -11.95 12.92
C THR A 11 20.34 -10.70 12.53
N VAL A 12 19.11 -10.59 13.05
CA VAL A 12 18.20 -9.51 12.67
C VAL A 12 17.65 -8.80 13.91
N VAL A 13 17.64 -7.48 13.87
CA VAL A 13 16.84 -6.63 14.76
C VAL A 13 15.73 -6.01 13.92
N LEU A 14 14.49 -6.45 14.13
CA LEU A 14 13.31 -5.94 13.46
C LEU A 14 12.68 -4.82 14.29
N LYS A 15 12.65 -3.61 13.75
CA LYS A 15 11.84 -2.53 14.31
C LYS A 15 10.42 -2.64 13.74
N ALA A 16 9.46 -2.96 14.58
CA ALA A 16 8.06 -2.99 14.18
C ALA A 16 7.52 -1.60 13.83
N ALA A 17 6.50 -1.55 12.95
CA ALA A 17 5.73 -0.34 12.75
C ALA A 17 5.00 0.05 14.03
N SER A 18 5.13 1.31 14.48
CA SER A 18 4.57 1.76 15.77
C SER A 18 3.04 1.66 15.83
N GLN A 19 2.37 1.77 14.69
CA GLN A 19 0.90 1.71 14.61
C GLN A 19 0.34 0.29 14.53
N THR A 20 1.15 -0.69 14.07
CA THR A 20 0.72 -2.08 13.85
C THR A 20 1.74 -3.09 14.37
N PRO A 21 2.13 -3.06 15.67
CA PRO A 21 3.21 -3.91 16.19
C PRO A 21 2.78 -5.36 16.44
N LEU A 22 1.48 -5.61 16.69
CA LEU A 22 1.00 -6.90 17.20
C LEU A 22 1.28 -8.08 16.26
N THR A 23 1.11 -7.89 14.96
CA THR A 23 1.42 -8.95 13.98
C THR A 23 2.91 -9.30 14.00
N SER A 24 3.79 -8.30 14.07
CA SER A 24 5.24 -8.54 14.16
C SER A 24 5.60 -9.26 15.46
N MET A 25 4.96 -8.90 16.59
CA MET A 25 5.15 -9.57 17.86
C MET A 25 4.74 -11.05 17.77
N ARG A 26 3.55 -11.34 17.24
CA ARG A 26 3.08 -12.72 17.11
C ARG A 26 3.95 -13.55 16.16
N ILE A 27 4.46 -12.96 15.08
CA ILE A 27 5.42 -13.65 14.22
C ILE A 27 6.71 -13.99 14.97
N MET A 28 7.21 -13.11 15.85
CA MET A 28 8.41 -13.39 16.66
C MET A 28 8.19 -14.52 17.67
N GLU A 29 7.01 -14.55 18.30
CA GLU A 29 6.62 -15.66 19.17
C GLU A 29 6.65 -16.99 18.41
N LEU A 30 6.06 -17.04 17.21
CA LEU A 30 6.06 -18.23 16.35
C LEU A 30 7.47 -18.65 15.92
N PHE A 31 8.36 -17.71 15.63
CA PHE A 31 9.76 -18.03 15.35
C PHE A 31 10.43 -18.70 16.54
N TYR A 32 10.13 -18.27 17.75
CA TYR A 32 10.69 -18.85 18.96
C TYR A 32 10.02 -20.19 19.32
N GLU A 33 8.69 -20.25 19.35
CA GLU A 33 7.92 -21.39 19.83
C GLU A 33 7.95 -22.57 18.85
N GLU A 34 7.67 -22.28 17.56
CA GLU A 34 7.52 -23.31 16.52
C GLU A 34 8.76 -23.43 15.63
N GLY A 35 9.36 -22.32 15.26
CA GLY A 35 10.55 -22.29 14.42
C GLY A 35 11.82 -22.70 15.15
N LYS A 36 11.80 -22.67 16.49
CA LYS A 36 12.93 -23.04 17.37
C LYS A 36 14.25 -22.38 16.99
N PHE A 37 14.17 -21.12 16.52
CA PHE A 37 15.37 -20.37 16.22
C PHE A 37 16.21 -20.17 17.47
N PRO A 38 17.54 -20.26 17.38
CA PRO A 38 18.40 -19.94 18.51
C PRO A 38 18.17 -18.51 19.02
N ALA A 39 18.25 -18.33 20.33
CA ALA A 39 18.09 -17.01 20.95
C ALA A 39 19.08 -15.99 20.35
N GLY A 40 18.58 -14.79 20.05
CA GLY A 40 19.36 -13.70 19.46
C GLY A 40 19.48 -13.71 17.94
N VAL A 41 18.98 -14.74 17.23
CA VAL A 41 18.97 -14.76 15.75
C VAL A 41 17.97 -13.74 15.21
N VAL A 42 16.76 -13.69 15.76
CA VAL A 42 15.73 -12.69 15.41
C VAL A 42 15.30 -11.98 16.67
N ASN A 43 15.37 -10.65 16.64
CA ASN A 43 15.02 -9.80 17.77
C ASN A 43 14.01 -8.76 17.30
N LEU A 44 13.03 -8.43 18.13
CA LEU A 44 12.03 -7.39 17.86
C LEU A 44 12.24 -6.22 18.81
N VAL A 45 12.14 -5.02 18.26
CA VAL A 45 12.07 -3.79 19.06
C VAL A 45 10.86 -2.96 18.64
N THR A 46 10.18 -2.40 19.63
CA THR A 46 9.13 -1.40 19.45
C THR A 46 9.66 -0.09 19.98
N CYS A 47 9.85 0.88 19.14
CA CYS A 47 10.40 2.18 19.50
C CYS A 47 9.92 3.27 18.55
N SER A 48 10.06 4.52 18.95
CA SER A 48 9.78 5.68 18.12
C SER A 48 10.79 5.81 16.96
N ARG A 49 10.47 6.70 16.02
CA ARG A 49 11.39 7.04 14.92
C ARG A 49 12.73 7.56 15.47
N ASN A 50 12.69 8.46 16.44
CA ASN A 50 13.92 9.06 16.98
C ASN A 50 14.80 8.02 17.69
N GLU A 51 14.21 7.14 18.48
CA GLU A 51 14.95 6.07 19.15
C GLU A 51 15.56 5.07 18.17
N SER A 52 14.93 4.84 17.02
CA SER A 52 15.43 3.93 15.99
C SER A 52 16.67 4.45 15.24
N GLU A 53 17.02 5.73 15.36
CA GLU A 53 18.24 6.30 14.75
C GLU A 53 19.51 5.59 15.21
N VAL A 54 19.53 5.04 16.44
CA VAL A 54 20.67 4.25 16.91
C VAL A 54 20.97 3.05 16.00
N LEU A 55 19.97 2.46 15.37
CA LEU A 55 20.18 1.33 14.43
C LEU A 55 20.92 1.77 13.17
N LEU A 56 20.82 3.05 12.80
CA LEU A 56 21.51 3.60 11.64
C LEU A 56 22.97 3.95 11.92
N THR A 57 23.32 4.18 13.18
CA THR A 57 24.64 4.70 13.57
C THR A 57 25.50 3.69 14.34
N ASP A 58 24.89 2.75 15.08
CA ASP A 58 25.61 1.76 15.90
C ASP A 58 26.51 0.86 15.05
N PRO A 59 27.84 0.77 15.34
CA PRO A 59 28.79 0.03 14.52
C PRO A 59 28.58 -1.50 14.49
N ARG A 60 27.78 -2.03 15.40
CA ARG A 60 27.40 -3.46 15.44
C ARG A 60 26.41 -3.80 14.34
N VAL A 61 25.57 -2.86 13.91
CA VAL A 61 24.66 -3.02 12.78
C VAL A 61 25.43 -2.82 11.47
N LYS A 62 25.54 -3.86 10.66
CA LYS A 62 26.33 -3.86 9.42
C LYS A 62 25.51 -3.53 8.18
N ALA A 63 24.21 -3.80 8.21
CA ALA A 63 23.32 -3.54 7.11
C ALA A 63 21.95 -3.08 7.62
N VAL A 64 21.29 -2.23 6.84
CA VAL A 64 19.93 -1.75 7.10
C VAL A 64 19.07 -2.06 5.89
N THR A 65 17.91 -2.65 6.11
CA THR A 65 16.88 -2.82 5.07
C THR A 65 15.59 -2.15 5.55
N PHE A 66 15.01 -1.34 4.69
CA PHE A 66 13.88 -0.48 4.99
C PHE A 66 12.80 -0.56 3.92
N VAL A 67 11.55 -0.49 4.34
CA VAL A 67 10.38 -0.31 3.47
C VAL A 67 9.52 0.81 4.05
N GLY A 68 9.16 1.79 3.22
CA GLY A 68 8.32 2.92 3.62
C GLY A 68 8.36 4.08 2.62
N THR A 69 8.05 5.29 3.09
CA THR A 69 8.02 6.47 2.22
C THR A 69 9.40 6.83 1.68
N THR A 70 9.43 7.43 0.49
CA THR A 70 10.67 7.85 -0.18
C THR A 70 11.47 8.85 0.66
N GLU A 71 10.81 9.76 1.36
CA GLU A 71 11.46 10.75 2.23
C GLU A 71 12.24 10.07 3.37
N VAL A 72 11.57 9.13 4.06
CA VAL A 72 12.21 8.37 5.16
C VAL A 72 13.30 7.46 4.61
N GLY A 73 13.09 6.83 3.46
CA GLY A 73 14.09 5.97 2.82
C GLY A 73 15.37 6.73 2.45
N LYS A 74 15.25 7.93 1.92
CA LYS A 74 16.41 8.81 1.61
C LYS A 74 17.18 9.17 2.88
N HIS A 75 16.48 9.51 3.97
CA HIS A 75 17.11 9.79 5.27
C HIS A 75 17.89 8.58 5.77
N ILE A 76 17.24 7.42 5.85
CA ILE A 76 17.86 6.17 6.31
C ILE A 76 19.08 5.81 5.46
N TYR A 77 18.95 5.92 4.14
CA TYR A 77 20.04 5.63 3.21
C TYR A 77 21.25 6.54 3.49
N SER A 78 21.02 7.85 3.58
CA SER A 78 22.07 8.84 3.81
C SER A 78 22.79 8.62 5.13
N VAL A 79 22.05 8.45 6.23
CA VAL A 79 22.63 8.28 7.57
C VAL A 79 23.38 6.97 7.68
N ALA A 80 22.77 5.85 7.30
CA ALA A 80 23.40 4.54 7.45
C ALA A 80 24.63 4.38 6.51
N ALA A 81 24.58 4.88 5.28
CA ALA A 81 25.72 4.87 4.37
C ALA A 81 26.88 5.70 4.88
N ALA A 82 26.62 6.89 5.47
CA ALA A 82 27.65 7.71 6.12
C ALA A 82 28.34 6.99 7.28
N HIS A 83 27.69 5.99 7.90
CA HIS A 83 28.27 5.13 8.94
C HIS A 83 28.80 3.79 8.41
N GLY A 84 29.08 3.70 7.11
CA GLY A 84 29.72 2.55 6.48
C GLY A 84 28.85 1.29 6.40
N LYS A 85 27.51 1.43 6.48
CA LYS A 85 26.58 0.31 6.43
C LYS A 85 26.11 0.04 4.99
N ARG A 86 25.80 -1.23 4.72
CA ARG A 86 25.06 -1.59 3.53
C ARG A 86 23.60 -1.19 3.70
N VAL A 87 22.99 -0.56 2.69
CA VAL A 87 21.59 -0.10 2.77
C VAL A 87 20.78 -0.62 1.59
N GLN A 88 19.58 -1.11 1.89
CA GLN A 88 18.52 -1.37 0.93
C GLN A 88 17.28 -0.61 1.36
N ALA A 89 16.88 0.40 0.61
CA ALA A 89 15.66 1.17 0.84
C ALA A 89 14.66 0.92 -0.29
N GLN A 90 13.54 0.29 0.04
CA GLN A 90 12.40 0.07 -0.86
C GLN A 90 11.33 1.11 -0.52
N CYS A 91 11.12 2.04 -1.45
CA CYS A 91 10.28 3.20 -1.23
C CYS A 91 8.94 3.09 -1.98
N GLU A 92 8.28 4.25 -2.17
CA GLU A 92 6.99 4.36 -2.84
C GLU A 92 6.99 3.73 -4.23
N ALA A 93 5.82 3.22 -4.62
CA ALA A 93 5.57 2.64 -5.93
C ALA A 93 4.26 3.18 -6.53
N LYS A 94 4.15 3.16 -7.84
CA LYS A 94 2.92 3.46 -8.57
C LYS A 94 2.74 2.39 -9.64
N ASN A 95 2.19 1.24 -9.23
CA ASN A 95 2.04 0.11 -10.12
C ASN A 95 0.90 0.34 -11.10
N HIS A 96 1.09 -0.14 -12.33
CA HIS A 96 0.12 -0.02 -13.41
C HIS A 96 -0.31 -1.41 -13.87
N ALA A 97 -1.59 -1.56 -14.18
CA ALA A 97 -2.12 -2.70 -14.92
C ALA A 97 -2.55 -2.23 -16.31
N LEU A 98 -2.14 -2.94 -17.35
CA LEU A 98 -2.57 -2.70 -18.72
C LEU A 98 -3.71 -3.68 -19.07
N VAL A 99 -4.86 -3.14 -19.48
CA VAL A 99 -6.06 -3.89 -19.83
C VAL A 99 -6.35 -3.71 -21.32
N LEU A 100 -6.13 -4.79 -22.08
CA LEU A 100 -6.28 -4.81 -23.53
C LEU A 100 -7.69 -5.25 -23.96
N GLU A 101 -8.09 -4.93 -25.16
CA GLU A 101 -9.44 -5.18 -25.68
C GLU A 101 -9.82 -6.65 -25.83
N ASP A 102 -8.83 -7.53 -25.91
CA ASP A 102 -9.02 -8.98 -26.05
C ASP A 102 -9.02 -9.73 -24.71
N CYS A 103 -8.93 -9.02 -23.58
CA CYS A 103 -8.92 -9.64 -22.25
C CYS A 103 -10.31 -10.13 -21.81
N ASP A 104 -10.35 -11.09 -20.90
CA ASP A 104 -11.56 -11.39 -20.13
C ASP A 104 -11.82 -10.28 -19.11
N LEU A 105 -12.83 -9.43 -19.40
CA LEU A 105 -13.16 -8.25 -18.59
C LEU A 105 -13.53 -8.61 -17.14
N GLU A 106 -14.25 -9.72 -16.92
CA GLU A 106 -14.64 -10.15 -15.60
C GLU A 106 -13.43 -10.57 -14.75
N SER A 107 -12.55 -11.38 -15.31
CA SER A 107 -11.31 -11.80 -14.65
C SER A 107 -10.40 -10.62 -14.38
N ALA A 108 -10.22 -9.71 -15.34
CA ALA A 108 -9.44 -8.50 -15.19
C ALA A 108 -10.00 -7.58 -14.10
N ALA A 109 -11.31 -7.33 -14.08
CA ALA A 109 -11.96 -6.51 -13.06
C ALA A 109 -11.82 -7.12 -11.67
N ASN A 110 -12.01 -8.44 -11.51
CA ASN A 110 -11.83 -9.12 -10.24
C ASN A 110 -10.39 -9.00 -9.73
N ALA A 111 -9.41 -9.17 -10.59
CA ALA A 111 -7.99 -9.02 -10.24
C ALA A 111 -7.66 -7.59 -9.78
N ILE A 112 -8.14 -6.59 -10.52
CA ILE A 112 -7.95 -5.17 -10.18
C ILE A 112 -8.61 -4.82 -8.85
N ILE A 113 -9.87 -5.18 -8.63
CA ILE A 113 -10.60 -4.93 -7.39
C ILE A 113 -9.86 -5.53 -6.20
N ASN A 114 -9.47 -6.80 -6.28
CA ASN A 114 -8.74 -7.48 -5.20
C ASN A 114 -7.38 -6.85 -4.94
N SER A 115 -6.66 -6.46 -5.97
CA SER A 115 -5.33 -5.86 -5.82
C SER A 115 -5.40 -4.43 -5.30
N THR A 116 -6.29 -3.59 -5.87
CA THR A 116 -6.36 -2.17 -5.51
C THR A 116 -6.96 -1.95 -4.13
N TYR A 117 -8.03 -2.68 -3.78
CA TYR A 117 -8.77 -2.45 -2.53
C TYR A 117 -8.38 -3.39 -1.40
N GLY A 118 -7.63 -4.46 -1.67
CA GLY A 118 -7.10 -5.34 -0.64
C GLY A 118 -6.28 -4.58 0.40
N CYS A 119 -6.46 -4.85 1.69
CA CYS A 119 -5.87 -4.10 2.81
C CYS A 119 -6.14 -2.59 2.73
N ALA A 120 -7.33 -2.17 2.27
CA ALA A 120 -7.70 -0.77 2.04
C ALA A 120 -6.71 -0.01 1.13
N GLY A 121 -6.15 -0.69 0.12
CA GLY A 121 -5.16 -0.11 -0.80
C GLY A 121 -3.79 0.20 -0.18
N MET A 122 -3.55 -0.25 1.05
CA MET A 122 -2.29 -0.01 1.77
C MET A 122 -1.28 -1.14 1.55
N ARG A 123 -1.04 -1.47 0.28
CA ARG A 123 -0.01 -2.43 -0.15
C ARG A 123 0.91 -1.78 -1.16
N CYS A 124 2.22 -1.92 -0.99
CA CYS A 124 3.19 -1.50 -2.00
C CYS A 124 3.02 -2.24 -3.34
N MET A 125 2.38 -3.41 -3.33
CA MET A 125 2.09 -4.22 -4.52
C MET A 125 0.66 -4.03 -5.05
N ALA A 126 -0.13 -3.07 -4.53
CA ALA A 126 -1.45 -2.75 -5.08
C ALA A 126 -1.33 -2.23 -6.52
N LEU A 127 -2.41 -2.37 -7.29
CA LEU A 127 -2.52 -1.86 -8.68
C LEU A 127 -3.42 -0.62 -8.70
N PRO A 128 -2.96 0.55 -8.21
CA PRO A 128 -3.80 1.73 -8.13
C PRO A 128 -4.07 2.39 -9.48
N VAL A 129 -3.29 2.10 -10.52
CA VAL A 129 -3.46 2.66 -11.86
C VAL A 129 -3.83 1.57 -12.84
N VAL A 130 -4.91 1.80 -13.56
CA VAL A 130 -5.38 0.94 -14.64
C VAL A 130 -5.27 1.71 -15.94
N VAL A 131 -4.42 1.24 -16.84
CA VAL A 131 -4.31 1.72 -18.21
C VAL A 131 -5.21 0.84 -19.07
N VAL A 132 -6.32 1.39 -19.55
CA VAL A 132 -7.33 0.63 -20.28
C VAL A 132 -7.47 1.13 -21.72
N GLN A 133 -7.61 0.21 -22.65
CA GLN A 133 -7.81 0.52 -24.05
C GLN A 133 -9.19 1.16 -24.27
N GLU A 134 -9.25 2.29 -24.99
CA GLU A 134 -10.45 3.13 -25.17
C GLU A 134 -11.68 2.34 -25.67
N SER A 135 -11.46 1.36 -26.57
CA SER A 135 -12.54 0.54 -27.15
C SER A 135 -13.38 -0.23 -26.11
N ILE A 136 -12.81 -0.50 -24.92
CA ILE A 136 -13.46 -1.25 -23.84
C ILE A 136 -13.61 -0.43 -22.55
N ALA A 137 -13.08 0.79 -22.50
CA ALA A 137 -12.93 1.56 -21.26
C ALA A 137 -14.27 1.78 -20.56
N ASP A 138 -15.31 2.24 -21.25
CA ASP A 138 -16.62 2.51 -20.64
C ASP A 138 -17.23 1.26 -20.00
N LYS A 139 -17.17 0.15 -20.70
CA LYS A 139 -17.63 -1.14 -20.21
C LYS A 139 -16.85 -1.58 -18.96
N PHE A 140 -15.53 -1.41 -19.01
CA PHE A 140 -14.65 -1.84 -17.93
C PHE A 140 -14.81 -0.98 -16.68
N VAL A 141 -14.92 0.33 -16.84
CA VAL A 141 -15.15 1.29 -15.73
C VAL A 141 -16.51 1.03 -15.07
N ALA A 142 -17.57 0.76 -15.85
CA ALA A 142 -18.88 0.41 -15.33
C ALA A 142 -18.81 -0.88 -14.49
N LEU A 143 -18.13 -1.90 -14.98
CA LEU A 143 -17.93 -3.17 -14.29
C LEU A 143 -17.11 -3.00 -13.00
N LEU A 144 -16.02 -2.21 -13.03
CA LEU A 144 -15.22 -1.90 -11.83
C LEU A 144 -16.06 -1.17 -10.78
N LYS A 145 -16.88 -0.20 -11.20
CA LYS A 145 -17.78 0.54 -10.31
C LYS A 145 -18.78 -0.39 -9.63
N GLU A 146 -19.43 -1.27 -10.38
CA GLU A 146 -20.38 -2.25 -9.85
C GLU A 146 -19.73 -3.13 -8.79
N LYS A 147 -18.56 -3.72 -9.11
CA LYS A 147 -17.82 -4.58 -8.16
C LYS A 147 -17.31 -3.82 -6.93
N ALA A 148 -16.84 -2.60 -7.11
CA ALA A 148 -16.39 -1.74 -6.01
C ALA A 148 -17.54 -1.39 -5.06
N MET A 149 -18.71 -1.05 -5.59
CA MET A 149 -19.92 -0.76 -4.81
C MET A 149 -20.45 -1.97 -4.04
N ALA A 150 -20.25 -3.17 -4.57
CA ALA A 150 -20.64 -4.42 -3.90
C ALA A 150 -19.71 -4.80 -2.74
N MET A 151 -18.58 -4.12 -2.54
CA MET A 151 -17.66 -4.41 -1.46
C MET A 151 -18.24 -3.97 -0.10
N LYS A 152 -18.36 -4.91 0.84
CA LYS A 152 -18.71 -4.59 2.22
C LYS A 152 -17.51 -3.91 2.92
N VAL A 153 -17.71 -2.66 3.31
CA VAL A 153 -16.75 -1.91 4.13
C VAL A 153 -17.10 -2.09 5.59
N GLY A 154 -16.13 -2.45 6.42
CA GLY A 154 -16.44 -2.73 7.82
C GLY A 154 -15.24 -3.15 8.66
N CYS A 155 -15.54 -3.65 9.86
CA CYS A 155 -14.55 -4.16 10.79
C CYS A 155 -14.02 -5.52 10.32
N ALA A 156 -12.72 -5.75 10.47
CA ALA A 156 -12.06 -6.99 10.06
C ALA A 156 -12.51 -8.25 10.84
N TYR A 157 -13.18 -8.09 11.98
CA TYR A 157 -13.78 -9.20 12.73
C TYR A 157 -15.07 -9.75 12.10
N ASP A 158 -15.68 -9.00 11.18
CA ASP A 158 -16.80 -9.47 10.39
C ASP A 158 -16.25 -10.22 9.15
N PRO A 159 -16.50 -11.53 8.99
CA PRO A 159 -15.96 -12.33 7.89
C PRO A 159 -16.46 -11.88 6.50
N GLU A 160 -17.58 -11.17 6.44
CA GLU A 160 -18.12 -10.60 5.21
C GLU A 160 -17.39 -9.33 4.77
N THR A 161 -16.62 -8.69 5.65
CA THR A 161 -15.89 -7.46 5.34
C THR A 161 -14.85 -7.72 4.26
N LYS A 162 -14.89 -6.92 3.21
CA LYS A 162 -13.92 -6.96 2.09
C LYS A 162 -12.94 -5.80 2.12
N LEU A 163 -13.34 -4.67 2.74
CA LEU A 163 -12.52 -3.48 2.86
C LEU A 163 -12.56 -2.97 4.30
N GLY A 164 -11.43 -3.04 4.98
CA GLY A 164 -11.26 -2.58 6.35
C GLY A 164 -10.90 -1.10 6.45
N PRO A 165 -10.61 -0.60 7.68
CA PRO A 165 -10.18 0.77 7.89
C PRO A 165 -8.76 1.02 7.38
N VAL A 166 -8.44 2.27 7.10
CA VAL A 166 -7.06 2.72 6.90
C VAL A 166 -6.34 2.91 8.26
N VAL A 167 -5.04 3.10 8.23
CA VAL A 167 -4.17 2.97 9.41
C VAL A 167 -4.37 4.06 10.47
N SER A 168 -4.87 5.24 10.11
CA SER A 168 -5.08 6.36 11.03
C SER A 168 -5.99 7.44 10.45
N GLU A 169 -6.52 8.31 11.31
CA GLU A 169 -7.29 9.49 10.88
C GLU A 169 -6.46 10.43 9.99
N LYS A 170 -5.20 10.67 10.34
CA LYS A 170 -4.30 11.48 9.52
C LYS A 170 -4.15 10.91 8.12
N HIS A 171 -4.08 9.59 8.00
CA HIS A 171 -3.95 8.91 6.71
C HIS A 171 -5.25 8.97 5.91
N LYS A 172 -6.41 8.78 6.58
CA LYS A 172 -7.73 8.99 5.97
C LYS A 172 -7.84 10.39 5.35
N GLN A 173 -7.48 11.42 6.12
CA GLN A 173 -7.49 12.79 5.62
C GLN A 173 -6.54 12.98 4.44
N SER A 174 -5.36 12.38 4.47
CA SER A 174 -4.42 12.41 3.35
C SER A 174 -5.01 11.80 2.08
N ILE A 175 -5.67 10.64 2.19
CA ILE A 175 -6.34 10.00 1.05
C ILE A 175 -7.47 10.88 0.50
N CYS A 176 -8.31 11.44 1.38
CA CYS A 176 -9.38 12.35 0.96
C CYS A 176 -8.82 13.58 0.22
N ASN A 177 -7.71 14.14 0.69
CA ASN A 177 -7.04 15.26 0.02
C ASN A 177 -6.49 14.85 -1.34
N TRP A 178 -5.94 13.64 -1.48
CA TRP A 178 -5.50 13.12 -2.78
C TRP A 178 -6.65 12.92 -3.75
N ILE A 179 -7.79 12.39 -3.30
CA ILE A 179 -9.00 12.26 -4.14
C ILE A 179 -9.45 13.65 -4.62
N GLN A 180 -9.53 14.63 -3.70
CA GLN A 180 -9.90 15.99 -4.07
C GLN A 180 -8.91 16.59 -5.07
N LYS A 181 -7.60 16.40 -4.84
CA LYS A 181 -6.57 16.86 -5.77
C LYS A 181 -6.75 16.27 -7.17
N GLY A 182 -7.10 15.00 -7.29
CA GLY A 182 -7.40 14.39 -8.60
C GLY A 182 -8.58 15.06 -9.32
N VAL A 183 -9.63 15.36 -8.57
CA VAL A 183 -10.81 16.11 -9.10
C VAL A 183 -10.39 17.51 -9.52
N ASP A 184 -9.61 18.22 -8.72
CA ASP A 184 -9.14 19.58 -9.01
C ASP A 184 -8.19 19.60 -10.23
N GLU A 185 -7.46 18.53 -10.47
CA GLU A 185 -6.59 18.34 -11.64
C GLU A 185 -7.39 17.95 -12.91
N GLY A 186 -8.70 17.69 -12.79
CA GLY A 186 -9.60 17.42 -13.90
C GLY A 186 -9.97 15.96 -14.12
N ALA A 187 -9.62 15.04 -13.21
CA ALA A 187 -10.08 13.66 -13.27
C ALA A 187 -11.59 13.56 -12.97
N GLU A 188 -12.28 12.66 -13.66
CA GLU A 188 -13.70 12.38 -13.42
C GLU A 188 -13.88 11.48 -12.20
N LEU A 189 -14.66 11.94 -11.20
CA LEU A 189 -14.99 11.17 -10.02
C LEU A 189 -16.16 10.21 -10.29
N VAL A 190 -15.86 8.99 -10.69
CA VAL A 190 -16.84 7.95 -11.05
C VAL A 190 -17.48 7.31 -9.81
N LEU A 191 -16.69 7.13 -8.74
CA LEU A 191 -17.14 6.61 -7.45
C LEU A 191 -16.39 7.34 -6.33
N ASP A 192 -17.13 7.85 -5.33
CA ASP A 192 -16.59 8.59 -4.20
C ASP A 192 -16.74 7.80 -2.89
N GLY A 193 -15.62 7.39 -2.31
CA GLY A 193 -15.58 6.67 -1.04
C GLY A 193 -15.30 7.53 0.21
N ARG A 194 -15.19 8.86 0.09
CA ARG A 194 -14.75 9.75 1.19
C ARG A 194 -15.72 9.81 2.36
N ASN A 195 -17.02 9.74 2.10
CA ASN A 195 -18.08 9.97 3.11
C ASN A 195 -18.74 8.67 3.59
N ILE A 196 -18.04 7.55 3.51
CA ILE A 196 -18.59 6.28 3.98
C ILE A 196 -18.78 6.29 5.49
N VAL A 197 -19.94 5.80 5.94
CA VAL A 197 -20.23 5.58 7.35
C VAL A 197 -20.40 4.08 7.58
N VAL A 198 -19.66 3.54 8.54
CA VAL A 198 -19.77 2.14 8.95
C VAL A 198 -20.56 2.09 10.26
N PRO A 199 -21.78 1.54 10.28
CA PRO A 199 -22.64 1.50 11.48
C PRO A 199 -21.93 0.81 12.65
N GLY A 200 -21.97 1.44 13.83
CA GLY A 200 -21.28 0.98 15.04
C GLY A 200 -19.77 1.29 15.08
N PHE A 201 -19.23 1.88 14.02
CA PHE A 201 -17.81 2.28 13.92
C PHE A 201 -17.66 3.69 13.32
N GLU A 202 -18.53 4.61 13.67
CA GLU A 202 -18.62 5.96 13.11
C GLU A 202 -17.33 6.78 13.32
N LYS A 203 -16.57 6.45 14.35
CA LYS A 203 -15.26 7.06 14.63
C LYS A 203 -14.10 6.32 13.98
N GLY A 204 -14.38 5.29 13.19
CA GLY A 204 -13.36 4.50 12.51
C GLY A 204 -12.75 5.24 11.30
N PHE A 205 -11.54 4.86 10.94
CA PHE A 205 -10.79 5.50 9.86
C PHE A 205 -11.11 4.86 8.50
N PHE A 206 -12.40 4.81 8.13
CA PHE A 206 -12.83 4.19 6.88
C PHE A 206 -12.79 5.17 5.72
N VAL A 207 -12.33 4.66 4.58
CA VAL A 207 -12.48 5.25 3.25
C VAL A 207 -13.02 4.15 2.35
N GLY A 208 -14.11 4.41 1.66
CA GLY A 208 -14.70 3.47 0.71
C GLY A 208 -13.93 3.40 -0.60
N PRO A 209 -14.28 2.45 -1.47
CA PRO A 209 -13.69 2.37 -2.80
C PRO A 209 -13.93 3.68 -3.56
N THR A 210 -12.88 4.19 -4.18
CA THR A 210 -12.94 5.41 -5.01
C THR A 210 -12.39 5.12 -6.39
N ILE A 211 -13.01 5.67 -7.42
CA ILE A 211 -12.57 5.55 -8.82
C ILE A 211 -12.51 6.95 -9.42
N LEU A 212 -11.34 7.32 -9.92
CA LEU A 212 -11.09 8.50 -10.73
C LEU A 212 -10.77 8.07 -12.17
N ASP A 213 -11.53 8.55 -13.12
CA ASP A 213 -11.34 8.27 -14.55
C ASP A 213 -10.71 9.47 -15.27
N HIS A 214 -10.29 9.27 -16.52
CA HIS A 214 -9.60 10.26 -17.35
C HIS A 214 -8.34 10.86 -16.70
N VAL A 215 -7.64 10.06 -15.91
CA VAL A 215 -6.37 10.47 -15.29
C VAL A 215 -5.28 10.52 -16.35
N THR A 216 -4.62 11.69 -16.49
CA THR A 216 -3.53 11.86 -17.45
C THR A 216 -2.14 11.66 -16.79
N PRO A 217 -1.07 11.43 -17.58
CA PRO A 217 0.29 11.32 -17.06
C PRO A 217 0.80 12.56 -16.33
N GLU A 218 0.25 13.74 -16.63
CA GLU A 218 0.63 15.03 -16.03
C GLU A 218 -0.01 15.24 -14.65
N MET A 219 -1.12 14.58 -14.37
CA MET A 219 -1.81 14.70 -13.09
C MET A 219 -0.96 14.10 -11.96
N THR A 220 -0.83 14.85 -10.87
CA THR A 220 -0.03 14.44 -9.72
C THR A 220 -0.52 13.13 -9.10
N VAL A 221 -1.85 12.92 -9.08
CA VAL A 221 -2.46 11.67 -8.59
C VAL A 221 -2.05 10.46 -9.42
N GLY A 222 -1.76 10.64 -10.72
CA GLY A 222 -1.25 9.60 -11.61
C GLY A 222 0.21 9.22 -11.37
N GLN A 223 0.97 10.09 -10.68
CA GLN A 223 2.41 9.94 -10.48
C GLN A 223 2.80 9.54 -9.05
N ARG A 224 2.04 10.00 -8.04
CA ARG A 224 2.38 9.83 -6.62
C ARG A 224 1.56 8.71 -5.98
N GLU A 225 2.19 7.98 -5.07
CA GLU A 225 1.51 6.95 -4.29
C GLU A 225 0.50 7.56 -3.31
N ILE A 226 -0.76 7.08 -3.36
CA ILE A 226 -1.83 7.51 -2.45
C ILE A 226 -1.86 6.62 -1.21
N PHE A 227 -1.58 5.34 -1.38
CA PHE A 227 -1.61 4.29 -0.35
C PHE A 227 -2.99 4.14 0.30
N GLY A 228 -4.03 4.11 -0.52
CA GLY A 228 -5.43 4.06 -0.11
C GLY A 228 -6.32 3.39 -1.17
N PRO A 229 -7.62 3.18 -0.88
CA PRO A 229 -8.54 2.47 -1.77
C PRO A 229 -9.02 3.35 -2.93
N VAL A 230 -8.08 3.76 -3.79
CA VAL A 230 -8.31 4.65 -4.93
C VAL A 230 -7.79 4.02 -6.20
N THR A 231 -8.69 3.79 -7.15
CA THR A 231 -8.38 3.34 -8.51
C THR A 231 -8.32 4.54 -9.44
N LEU A 232 -7.28 4.62 -10.24
CA LEU A 232 -7.07 5.66 -11.25
C LEU A 232 -7.11 5.03 -12.62
N ILE A 233 -7.98 5.52 -13.49
CA ILE A 233 -8.14 5.01 -14.85
C ILE A 233 -7.44 5.96 -15.83
N LYS A 234 -6.52 5.40 -16.61
CA LYS A 234 -5.90 6.06 -17.78
C LYS A 234 -6.41 5.38 -19.03
N ARG A 235 -6.91 6.15 -19.98
CA ARG A 235 -7.41 5.63 -21.24
C ARG A 235 -6.36 5.77 -22.32
N VAL A 236 -6.18 4.74 -23.13
CA VAL A 236 -5.20 4.70 -24.23
C VAL A 236 -5.84 4.15 -25.49
N LYS A 237 -5.36 4.58 -26.66
CA LYS A 237 -5.93 4.16 -27.95
C LYS A 237 -5.59 2.72 -28.31
N ASN A 238 -4.38 2.31 -27.98
CA ASN A 238 -3.82 1.00 -28.37
C ASN A 238 -2.72 0.57 -27.39
N PHE A 239 -2.17 -0.61 -27.63
CA PHE A 239 -1.10 -1.19 -26.79
C PHE A 239 0.18 -0.34 -26.80
N GLU A 240 0.55 0.23 -27.93
CA GLU A 240 1.79 1.02 -28.08
C GLU A 240 1.77 2.30 -27.25
N GLU A 241 0.58 2.91 -27.07
CA GLU A 241 0.40 4.09 -26.24
C GLU A 241 0.42 3.72 -24.73
N GLY A 242 -0.09 2.54 -24.37
CA GLY A 242 -0.14 2.03 -23.00
C GLY A 242 1.19 1.59 -22.46
#